data_4a2e7d1ab2fb85fccfa332ca1ef8a287
#
_entry.id   4a2e7d1ab2fb85fccfa332ca1ef8a287
#
_cell.length_a   1.000
_cell.length_b   1.000
_cell.length_c   1.000
_cell.angle_alpha   90.00
_cell.angle_beta   90.00
_cell.angle_gamma   90.00
#
_symmetry.space_group_name_H-M   'P 1'
#
loop_
_entity.id
_entity.type
_entity.pdbx_description
1 polymer ?
#
loop_
_entity_poly.entity_id
_entity_poly.type
_entity_poly.pdbx_seq_one_letter_code
_entity_poly.pdbx_strand_id
1 'polypeptide(L)'
;EDNSVTLSGSTSGVENGQTVSVTLVNAGGTVVYSGSTVVSNNAWSIPGVDLSALPDGAGYTVTASVSDAAGNAATPATRPVSTLDTTAPTISIAVVAGDDVIDDAEDNSVTLSGSTSGVENGQTVSVTLRDSGGTVVYSGTATVSNNAWSIPGVDLSALPDGASYTVTASVTDAAGNAATPATRPVSTVDTTAPTISIAVVAGDDVIDDAEDNSVTLSGSTSGVENGQTVSVTLVNPGGAVVYSGSAVVSGSAWSIPGVDLSALPDGASYTVTASVSDAAGNAATPATRPVSTIDTTAPTISIAVVAGDDVIDDAEDNSVTLSGSTSGVENGQV
;
A
#
# COMPACT_ATOMS: atom_id res chain seq x y z
N GLU A 1 11.87 -27.27 -37.68
CA GLU A 1 11.76 -28.67 -38.25
C GLU A 1 10.40 -28.91 -38.89
N ASP A 2 9.36 -28.18 -38.53
CA ASP A 2 7.96 -28.40 -38.94
C ASP A 2 7.64 -28.08 -40.39
N ASN A 3 8.43 -27.22 -41.05
CA ASN A 3 8.25 -26.88 -42.48
C ASN A 3 8.99 -27.83 -43.46
N SER A 4 9.66 -28.88 -42.99
CA SER A 4 10.31 -29.87 -43.83
C SER A 4 10.51 -31.21 -43.12
N VAL A 5 9.41 -31.82 -42.68
CA VAL A 5 9.42 -33.12 -42.00
C VAL A 5 9.50 -34.25 -43.04
N THR A 6 10.24 -35.33 -42.74
CA THR A 6 10.22 -36.55 -43.51
C THR A 6 9.39 -37.61 -42.80
N LEU A 7 8.33 -38.08 -43.45
CA LEU A 7 7.55 -39.26 -43.01
C LEU A 7 8.10 -40.48 -43.70
N SER A 8 8.52 -41.49 -42.97
CA SER A 8 9.13 -42.69 -43.54
C SER A 8 8.85 -43.95 -42.72
N GLY A 9 9.05 -45.10 -43.35
CA GLY A 9 8.89 -46.40 -42.73
C GLY A 9 9.36 -47.53 -43.59
N SER A 10 9.14 -48.77 -43.12
CA SER A 10 9.47 -50.01 -43.82
C SER A 10 8.22 -50.82 -44.10
N THR A 11 8.31 -51.72 -45.14
CA THR A 11 7.30 -52.69 -45.49
C THR A 11 7.92 -54.07 -45.45
N SER A 12 7.07 -55.08 -45.34
CA SER A 12 7.47 -56.48 -45.47
C SER A 12 6.39 -57.25 -46.28
N GLY A 13 6.80 -58.04 -47.29
CA GLY A 13 5.86 -58.74 -48.13
C GLY A 13 5.06 -57.87 -49.09
N VAL A 14 5.59 -56.67 -49.41
CA VAL A 14 4.99 -55.69 -50.35
C VAL A 14 5.99 -55.47 -51.51
N GLU A 15 5.54 -55.58 -52.73
CA GLU A 15 6.37 -55.38 -53.89
C GLU A 15 6.73 -53.92 -54.13
N ASN A 16 7.89 -53.69 -54.76
CA ASN A 16 8.30 -52.37 -55.21
C ASN A 16 7.25 -51.76 -56.14
N GLY A 17 6.96 -50.47 -55.98
CA GLY A 17 5.97 -49.74 -56.76
C GLY A 17 4.57 -49.73 -56.18
N GLN A 18 4.30 -50.49 -55.13
CA GLN A 18 3.01 -50.41 -54.44
C GLN A 18 2.89 -49.03 -53.66
N THR A 19 1.67 -48.47 -53.64
CA THR A 19 1.42 -47.18 -53.06
C THR A 19 1.19 -47.30 -51.56
N VAL A 20 1.99 -46.56 -50.77
CA VAL A 20 1.77 -46.29 -49.36
C VAL A 20 0.99 -44.97 -49.20
N SER A 21 -0.18 -45.04 -48.61
CA SER A 21 -0.96 -43.83 -48.20
C SER A 21 -0.67 -43.50 -46.78
N VAL A 22 -0.36 -42.22 -46.53
CA VAL A 22 -0.05 -41.71 -45.19
C VAL A 22 -1.00 -40.57 -44.84
N THR A 23 -1.60 -40.64 -43.65
CA THR A 23 -2.45 -39.58 -43.10
C THR A 23 -1.96 -39.15 -41.74
N LEU A 24 -2.09 -37.87 -41.42
CA LEU A 24 -1.95 -37.30 -40.06
C LEU A 24 -3.31 -36.85 -39.59
N VAL A 25 -3.73 -37.35 -38.44
CA VAL A 25 -5.07 -37.13 -37.89
C VAL A 25 -4.94 -36.50 -36.51
N ASN A 26 -5.71 -35.41 -36.22
CA ASN A 26 -5.74 -34.81 -34.91
C ASN A 26 -6.58 -35.64 -33.91
N ALA A 27 -6.58 -35.24 -32.62
CA ALA A 27 -7.32 -35.93 -31.58
C ALA A 27 -8.85 -35.97 -31.82
N GLY A 28 -9.39 -35.03 -32.60
CA GLY A 28 -10.80 -34.98 -32.99
C GLY A 28 -11.15 -35.85 -34.19
N GLY A 29 -10.18 -36.63 -34.76
CA GLY A 29 -10.39 -37.49 -35.92
C GLY A 29 -10.32 -36.79 -37.28
N THR A 30 -9.95 -35.50 -37.32
CA THR A 30 -9.82 -34.76 -38.59
C THR A 30 -8.46 -35.02 -39.23
N VAL A 31 -8.45 -35.35 -40.54
CA VAL A 31 -7.22 -35.47 -41.31
C VAL A 31 -6.65 -34.09 -41.58
N VAL A 32 -5.47 -33.79 -41.06
CA VAL A 32 -4.74 -32.53 -41.25
C VAL A 32 -3.66 -32.59 -42.32
N TYR A 33 -3.22 -33.79 -42.66
CA TYR A 33 -2.33 -34.04 -43.78
C TYR A 33 -2.65 -35.38 -44.41
N SER A 34 -2.53 -35.47 -45.74
CA SER A 34 -2.57 -36.72 -46.48
C SER A 34 -1.56 -36.68 -47.64
N GLY A 35 -0.85 -37.77 -47.81
CA GLY A 35 0.15 -37.93 -48.88
C GLY A 35 0.33 -39.38 -49.25
N SER A 36 1.03 -39.62 -50.32
CA SER A 36 1.36 -40.97 -50.76
C SER A 36 2.75 -41.02 -51.37
N THR A 37 3.33 -42.22 -51.33
CA THR A 37 4.62 -42.55 -51.97
C THR A 37 4.60 -43.98 -52.38
N VAL A 38 5.63 -44.43 -53.10
CA VAL A 38 5.74 -45.85 -53.52
C VAL A 38 6.79 -46.61 -52.71
N VAL A 39 6.57 -47.89 -52.52
CA VAL A 39 7.53 -48.78 -51.86
C VAL A 39 8.75 -48.98 -52.79
N SER A 40 9.95 -48.84 -52.25
CA SER A 40 11.22 -49.13 -52.91
C SER A 40 12.16 -49.80 -51.88
N ASN A 41 12.63 -51.02 -52.23
CA ASN A 41 13.52 -51.83 -51.41
C ASN A 41 12.99 -52.03 -49.96
N ASN A 42 11.70 -52.37 -49.82
CA ASN A 42 11.01 -52.57 -48.55
C ASN A 42 10.93 -51.31 -47.67
N ALA A 43 11.10 -50.14 -48.27
CA ALA A 43 11.02 -48.88 -47.55
C ALA A 43 10.14 -47.87 -48.30
N TRP A 44 9.64 -46.86 -47.58
CA TRP A 44 8.91 -45.75 -48.15
C TRP A 44 9.33 -44.45 -47.49
N SER A 45 9.25 -43.31 -48.17
CA SER A 45 9.59 -42.03 -47.68
C SER A 45 8.82 -40.93 -48.40
N ILE A 46 8.28 -39.95 -47.62
CA ILE A 46 7.70 -38.71 -48.12
C ILE A 46 8.53 -37.58 -47.51
N PRO A 47 9.52 -37.03 -48.21
CA PRO A 47 10.33 -35.91 -47.71
C PRO A 47 9.63 -34.58 -47.93
N GLY A 48 10.02 -33.57 -47.14
CA GLY A 48 9.59 -32.18 -47.32
C GLY A 48 8.12 -31.94 -47.02
N VAL A 49 7.54 -32.70 -46.09
CA VAL A 49 6.18 -32.45 -45.61
C VAL A 49 6.16 -31.18 -44.76
N ASP A 50 5.39 -30.20 -45.18
CA ASP A 50 5.20 -28.95 -44.43
C ASP A 50 4.04 -29.13 -43.41
N LEU A 51 4.36 -29.06 -42.14
CA LEU A 51 3.43 -29.15 -40.99
C LEU A 51 3.41 -27.85 -40.17
N SER A 52 3.98 -26.77 -40.68
CA SER A 52 4.10 -25.47 -39.98
C SER A 52 2.77 -24.79 -39.66
N ALA A 53 1.70 -25.21 -40.35
CA ALA A 53 0.35 -24.72 -40.08
C ALA A 53 -0.36 -25.46 -38.93
N LEU A 54 0.27 -26.48 -38.32
CA LEU A 54 -0.33 -27.20 -37.21
C LEU A 54 -0.25 -26.37 -35.92
N PRO A 55 -1.32 -26.35 -35.11
CA PRO A 55 -1.28 -25.70 -33.80
C PRO A 55 -0.15 -26.21 -32.91
N ASP A 56 0.45 -25.32 -32.16
CA ASP A 56 1.42 -25.62 -31.10
C ASP A 56 0.80 -26.54 -30.03
N GLY A 57 1.60 -27.42 -29.44
CA GLY A 57 1.20 -28.30 -28.33
C GLY A 57 0.15 -29.36 -28.67
N ALA A 58 -0.18 -29.54 -29.93
CA ALA A 58 -1.24 -30.44 -30.36
C ALA A 58 -0.74 -31.89 -30.61
N GLY A 59 -1.58 -32.87 -30.27
CA GLY A 59 -1.33 -34.28 -30.50
C GLY A 59 -1.96 -34.77 -31.77
N TYR A 60 -1.22 -35.64 -32.51
CA TYR A 60 -1.64 -36.22 -33.76
C TYR A 60 -1.31 -37.72 -33.83
N THR A 61 -1.95 -38.42 -34.76
CA THR A 61 -1.61 -39.82 -35.11
C THR A 61 -1.26 -39.90 -36.59
N VAL A 62 -0.04 -40.28 -36.89
CA VAL A 62 0.36 -40.68 -38.24
C VAL A 62 -0.14 -42.09 -38.48
N THR A 63 -0.83 -42.31 -39.59
CA THR A 63 -1.27 -43.66 -40.05
C THR A 63 -0.74 -43.94 -41.46
N ALA A 64 -0.06 -45.05 -41.64
CA ALA A 64 0.39 -45.52 -42.93
C ALA A 64 -0.33 -46.83 -43.32
N SER A 65 -0.81 -46.90 -44.54
CA SER A 65 -1.51 -48.07 -45.11
C SER A 65 -0.97 -48.43 -46.48
N VAL A 66 -0.92 -49.71 -46.77
CA VAL A 66 -0.44 -50.27 -48.04
C VAL A 66 -1.13 -51.59 -48.31
N SER A 67 -1.26 -51.94 -49.61
CA SER A 67 -1.63 -53.30 -50.06
C SER A 67 -0.52 -53.87 -50.91
N ASP A 68 -0.41 -55.23 -50.95
CA ASP A 68 0.47 -55.95 -51.88
C ASP A 68 -0.07 -55.91 -53.33
N ALA A 69 0.66 -56.44 -54.27
CA ALA A 69 0.27 -56.52 -55.68
C ALA A 69 -0.96 -57.38 -55.91
N ALA A 70 -1.27 -58.33 -55.02
CA ALA A 70 -2.46 -59.15 -55.04
C ALA A 70 -3.71 -58.49 -54.45
N GLY A 71 -3.56 -57.29 -53.90
CA GLY A 71 -4.64 -56.53 -53.28
C GLY A 71 -4.87 -56.82 -51.79
N ASN A 72 -4.02 -57.63 -51.14
CA ASN A 72 -4.14 -57.87 -49.69
C ASN A 72 -3.67 -56.62 -48.88
N ALA A 73 -4.56 -56.06 -48.07
CA ALA A 73 -4.26 -54.91 -47.30
C ALA A 73 -3.44 -55.27 -46.03
N ALA A 74 -2.35 -54.55 -45.76
CA ALA A 74 -1.64 -54.63 -44.52
C ALA A 74 -2.45 -54.02 -43.40
N THR A 75 -2.29 -54.47 -42.14
CA THR A 75 -2.78 -53.76 -41.00
C THR A 75 -2.12 -52.38 -40.96
N PRO A 76 -2.89 -51.25 -40.88
CA PRO A 76 -2.31 -49.94 -40.88
C PRO A 76 -1.35 -49.74 -39.68
N ALA A 77 -0.18 -49.18 -39.97
CA ALA A 77 0.77 -48.80 -38.93
C ALA A 77 0.43 -47.40 -38.41
N THR A 78 0.39 -47.24 -37.09
CA THR A 78 0.11 -45.94 -36.43
C THR A 78 1.25 -45.50 -35.53
N ARG A 79 1.48 -44.19 -35.46
CA ARG A 79 2.45 -43.57 -34.54
C ARG A 79 1.93 -42.24 -34.01
N PRO A 80 1.86 -42.07 -32.67
CA PRO A 80 1.56 -40.78 -32.10
C PRO A 80 2.73 -39.80 -32.30
N VAL A 81 2.43 -38.56 -32.61
CA VAL A 81 3.37 -37.43 -32.72
C VAL A 81 2.72 -36.19 -32.10
N SER A 82 3.50 -35.22 -31.73
CA SER A 82 3.00 -33.95 -31.24
C SER A 82 3.84 -32.79 -31.78
N THR A 83 3.22 -31.64 -31.91
CA THR A 83 3.94 -30.37 -32.05
C THR A 83 4.49 -29.94 -30.69
N LEU A 84 5.61 -29.20 -30.70
CA LEU A 84 6.14 -28.56 -29.47
C LEU A 84 5.26 -27.37 -29.14
N ASP A 85 4.91 -27.22 -27.89
CA ASP A 85 4.29 -25.98 -27.39
C ASP A 85 5.38 -24.97 -27.04
N THR A 86 5.35 -23.82 -27.69
CA THR A 86 6.26 -22.68 -27.45
C THR A 86 5.51 -21.42 -27.07
N THR A 87 4.20 -21.51 -26.90
CA THR A 87 3.32 -20.37 -26.61
C THR A 87 3.34 -20.06 -25.12
N ALA A 88 3.91 -18.90 -24.75
CA ALA A 88 3.90 -18.48 -23.35
C ALA A 88 2.47 -18.25 -22.85
N PRO A 89 2.09 -18.80 -21.67
CA PRO A 89 0.79 -18.58 -21.07
C PRO A 89 0.68 -17.16 -20.48
N THR A 90 -0.52 -16.82 -20.00
CA THR A 90 -0.76 -15.55 -19.28
C THR A 90 -1.28 -15.81 -17.88
N ILE A 91 -1.02 -14.85 -16.99
CA ILE A 91 -1.50 -14.85 -15.60
C ILE A 91 -1.96 -13.46 -15.19
N SER A 92 -2.97 -13.38 -14.34
CA SER A 92 -3.46 -12.14 -13.74
C SER A 92 -3.67 -12.29 -12.23
N ILE A 93 -3.76 -11.16 -11.53
CA ILE A 93 -4.11 -11.06 -10.10
C ILE A 93 -5.42 -10.29 -10.00
N ALA A 94 -6.40 -10.84 -9.31
CA ALA A 94 -7.66 -10.18 -9.00
C ALA A 94 -7.45 -9.07 -7.95
N VAL A 95 -8.47 -8.22 -7.77
CA VAL A 95 -8.50 -7.22 -6.69
C VAL A 95 -8.33 -7.95 -5.35
N VAL A 96 -7.40 -7.46 -4.54
CA VAL A 96 -7.12 -7.97 -3.19
C VAL A 96 -8.02 -7.21 -2.21
N ALA A 97 -8.55 -7.91 -1.19
CA ALA A 97 -9.34 -7.29 -0.13
C ALA A 97 -10.56 -6.46 -0.60
N GLY A 98 -10.93 -6.53 -1.87
CA GLY A 98 -12.07 -5.81 -2.46
C GLY A 98 -11.70 -4.48 -3.11
N ASP A 99 -10.64 -3.80 -2.69
CA ASP A 99 -10.21 -2.48 -3.17
C ASP A 99 -8.69 -2.28 -3.24
N ASP A 100 -7.89 -3.33 -2.97
CA ASP A 100 -6.43 -3.31 -2.86
C ASP A 100 -5.88 -2.59 -1.62
N VAL A 101 -6.74 -2.33 -0.64
CA VAL A 101 -6.39 -1.78 0.67
C VAL A 101 -6.79 -2.80 1.73
N ILE A 102 -5.84 -3.25 2.53
CA ILE A 102 -6.03 -4.28 3.54
C ILE A 102 -6.26 -3.58 4.88
N ASP A 103 -7.45 -3.73 5.45
CA ASP A 103 -7.81 -3.20 6.77
C ASP A 103 -7.80 -4.27 7.87
N ASP A 104 -7.87 -3.85 9.14
CA ASP A 104 -7.85 -4.72 10.32
C ASP A 104 -9.00 -5.75 10.38
N ALA A 105 -10.08 -5.54 9.62
CA ALA A 105 -11.22 -6.45 9.60
C ALA A 105 -10.98 -7.68 8.73
N GLU A 106 -10.09 -7.57 7.75
CA GLU A 106 -9.85 -8.61 6.74
C GLU A 106 -8.40 -9.12 6.69
N ASP A 107 -7.42 -8.40 7.30
CA ASP A 107 -5.99 -8.68 7.25
C ASP A 107 -5.59 -10.09 7.70
N ASN A 108 -6.33 -10.70 8.62
CA ASN A 108 -6.09 -12.06 9.12
C ASN A 108 -6.67 -13.17 8.23
N SER A 109 -7.35 -12.84 7.12
CA SER A 109 -7.93 -13.83 6.20
C SER A 109 -8.08 -13.34 4.76
N VAL A 110 -7.04 -12.70 4.23
CA VAL A 110 -7.02 -12.19 2.85
C VAL A 110 -7.03 -13.34 1.85
N THR A 111 -7.74 -13.19 0.74
CA THR A 111 -7.68 -14.11 -0.40
C THR A 111 -6.85 -13.51 -1.52
N LEU A 112 -5.74 -14.17 -1.89
CA LEU A 112 -4.98 -13.86 -3.08
C LEU A 112 -5.44 -14.77 -4.22
N SER A 113 -5.90 -14.22 -5.34
CA SER A 113 -6.48 -15.00 -6.43
C SER A 113 -6.27 -14.34 -7.80
N GLY A 114 -6.57 -15.09 -8.85
CA GLY A 114 -6.49 -14.57 -10.20
C GLY A 114 -6.86 -15.61 -11.26
N SER A 115 -6.56 -15.29 -12.51
CA SER A 115 -6.83 -16.15 -13.65
C SER A 115 -5.56 -16.46 -14.45
N THR A 116 -5.62 -17.53 -15.22
CA THR A 116 -4.58 -17.94 -16.18
C THR A 116 -5.21 -18.21 -17.55
N SER A 117 -4.41 -18.17 -18.59
CA SER A 117 -4.80 -18.66 -19.93
C SER A 117 -3.60 -19.36 -20.56
N GLY A 118 -3.84 -20.52 -21.20
CA GLY A 118 -2.78 -21.37 -21.74
C GLY A 118 -1.99 -22.12 -20.65
N VAL A 119 -2.57 -22.32 -19.46
CA VAL A 119 -1.98 -23.10 -18.38
C VAL A 119 -2.87 -24.28 -18.06
N GLU A 120 -2.32 -25.48 -18.01
CA GLU A 120 -3.08 -26.69 -17.71
C GLU A 120 -3.46 -26.77 -16.24
N ASN A 121 -4.58 -27.46 -15.97
CA ASN A 121 -4.97 -27.77 -14.60
C ASN A 121 -3.89 -28.58 -13.89
N GLY A 122 -3.60 -28.23 -12.64
CA GLY A 122 -2.58 -28.88 -11.83
C GLY A 122 -1.23 -28.16 -11.82
N GLN A 123 -1.00 -27.17 -12.70
CA GLN A 123 0.21 -26.34 -12.66
C GLN A 123 0.22 -25.47 -11.42
N THR A 124 1.42 -25.16 -10.91
CA THR A 124 1.61 -24.40 -9.69
C THR A 124 1.84 -22.92 -9.98
N VAL A 125 1.01 -22.06 -9.39
CA VAL A 125 1.22 -20.61 -9.31
C VAL A 125 2.03 -20.30 -8.05
N SER A 126 3.14 -19.58 -8.20
CA SER A 126 3.91 -19.05 -7.08
C SER A 126 3.55 -17.58 -6.85
N VAL A 127 3.21 -17.24 -5.61
CA VAL A 127 2.79 -15.89 -5.22
C VAL A 127 3.72 -15.34 -4.15
N THR A 128 4.17 -14.10 -4.30
CA THR A 128 4.95 -13.39 -3.29
C THR A 128 4.34 -12.01 -3.04
N LEU A 129 4.37 -11.56 -1.79
CA LEU A 129 4.12 -10.18 -1.39
C LEU A 129 5.45 -9.55 -0.97
N ARG A 130 5.77 -8.39 -1.53
CA ARG A 130 7.02 -7.66 -1.24
C ARG A 130 6.70 -6.27 -0.74
N ASP A 131 7.48 -5.81 0.24
CA ASP A 131 7.47 -4.42 0.70
C ASP A 131 8.12 -3.47 -0.34
N SER A 132 8.09 -2.18 -0.08
CA SER A 132 8.70 -1.14 -0.92
C SER A 132 10.22 -1.26 -1.03
N GLY A 133 10.88 -1.93 -0.10
CA GLY A 133 12.31 -2.26 -0.12
C GLY A 133 12.64 -3.53 -0.92
N GLY A 134 11.62 -4.26 -1.42
CA GLY A 134 11.76 -5.51 -2.16
C GLY A 134 11.89 -6.76 -1.29
N THR A 135 11.76 -6.65 0.04
CA THR A 135 11.77 -7.80 0.97
C THR A 135 10.50 -8.61 0.81
N VAL A 136 10.62 -9.94 0.75
CA VAL A 136 9.45 -10.83 0.73
C VAL A 136 8.87 -10.91 2.15
N VAL A 137 7.64 -10.42 2.31
CA VAL A 137 6.89 -10.47 3.57
C VAL A 137 5.90 -11.64 3.62
N TYR A 138 5.49 -12.15 2.44
CA TYR A 138 4.69 -13.36 2.31
C TYR A 138 5.08 -14.12 1.05
N SER A 139 4.99 -15.47 1.12
CA SER A 139 5.11 -16.35 -0.04
C SER A 139 4.17 -17.54 0.10
N GLY A 140 3.51 -17.91 -1.00
CA GLY A 140 2.58 -19.03 -1.05
C GLY A 140 2.45 -19.60 -2.45
N THR A 141 1.73 -20.70 -2.57
CA THR A 141 1.47 -21.36 -3.84
C THR A 141 0.00 -21.73 -3.97
N ALA A 142 -0.50 -21.74 -5.21
CA ALA A 142 -1.83 -22.21 -5.56
C ALA A 142 -1.73 -23.20 -6.73
N THR A 143 -2.74 -24.04 -6.89
CA THR A 143 -2.85 -24.92 -8.06
C THR A 143 -3.86 -24.33 -9.05
N VAL A 144 -3.51 -24.31 -10.33
CA VAL A 144 -4.43 -23.90 -11.40
C VAL A 144 -5.58 -24.91 -11.55
N SER A 145 -6.79 -24.41 -11.51
CA SER A 145 -8.01 -25.18 -11.77
C SER A 145 -9.01 -24.33 -12.56
N ASN A 146 -9.45 -24.84 -13.72
CA ASN A 146 -10.39 -24.15 -14.63
C ASN A 146 -9.95 -22.71 -14.96
N ASN A 147 -8.68 -22.53 -15.30
CA ASN A 147 -8.07 -21.23 -15.62
C ASN A 147 -8.09 -20.22 -14.47
N ALA A 148 -8.21 -20.68 -13.24
CA ALA A 148 -8.19 -19.83 -12.03
C ALA A 148 -7.21 -20.39 -10.99
N TRP A 149 -6.76 -19.51 -10.10
CA TRP A 149 -5.95 -19.87 -8.95
C TRP A 149 -6.40 -19.07 -7.73
N SER A 150 -6.23 -19.62 -6.52
CA SER A 150 -6.61 -18.95 -5.27
C SER A 150 -5.81 -19.49 -4.09
N ILE A 151 -5.40 -18.57 -3.21
CA ILE A 151 -4.83 -18.84 -1.88
C ILE A 151 -5.75 -18.14 -0.87
N PRO A 152 -6.72 -18.83 -0.28
CA PRO A 152 -7.60 -18.25 0.73
C PRO A 152 -6.92 -18.22 2.10
N GLY A 153 -7.39 -17.32 2.99
CA GLY A 153 -7.00 -17.29 4.40
C GLY A 153 -5.54 -16.90 4.64
N VAL A 154 -5.01 -16.01 3.82
CA VAL A 154 -3.66 -15.46 4.03
C VAL A 154 -3.72 -14.48 5.19
N ASP A 155 -2.96 -14.76 6.26
CA ASP A 155 -2.81 -13.88 7.42
C ASP A 155 -1.73 -12.83 7.14
N LEU A 156 -2.13 -11.57 7.06
CA LEU A 156 -1.28 -10.39 6.84
C LEU A 156 -1.34 -9.41 8.02
N SER A 157 -1.94 -9.77 9.15
CA SER A 157 -2.13 -8.95 10.35
C SER A 157 -0.82 -8.47 11.01
N ALA A 158 0.31 -9.10 10.68
CA ALA A 158 1.63 -8.67 11.14
C ALA A 158 2.27 -7.59 10.27
N LEU A 159 1.61 -7.17 9.18
CA LEU A 159 2.15 -6.11 8.31
C LEU A 159 1.98 -4.74 9.00
N PRO A 160 2.99 -3.85 8.90
CA PRO A 160 2.87 -2.47 9.37
C PRO A 160 1.70 -1.72 8.73
N ASP A 161 1.03 -0.88 9.52
CA ASP A 161 -0.01 0.06 9.07
C ASP A 161 0.56 1.09 8.09
N GLY A 162 -0.26 1.57 7.16
CA GLY A 162 0.07 2.62 6.20
C GLY A 162 1.18 2.25 5.19
N ALA A 163 1.50 0.98 5.07
CA ALA A 163 2.59 0.51 4.22
C ALA A 163 2.11 0.08 2.82
N SER A 164 3.00 0.15 1.84
CA SER A 164 2.74 -0.26 0.46
C SER A 164 3.48 -1.54 0.11
N TYR A 165 2.82 -2.42 -0.63
CA TYR A 165 3.33 -3.72 -1.02
C TYR A 165 3.04 -4.00 -2.49
N THR A 166 3.72 -5.01 -3.05
CA THR A 166 3.45 -5.53 -4.40
C THR A 166 3.24 -7.04 -4.32
N VAL A 167 2.05 -7.49 -4.71
CA VAL A 167 1.78 -8.91 -4.99
C VAL A 167 2.36 -9.24 -6.35
N THR A 168 3.11 -10.35 -6.44
CA THR A 168 3.62 -10.90 -7.71
C THR A 168 3.19 -12.34 -7.83
N ALA A 169 2.60 -12.72 -8.97
CA ALA A 169 2.22 -14.08 -9.29
C ALA A 169 2.94 -14.56 -10.56
N SER A 170 3.46 -15.80 -10.54
CA SER A 170 4.17 -16.42 -11.66
C SER A 170 3.72 -17.87 -11.85
N VAL A 171 3.73 -18.33 -13.10
CA VAL A 171 3.34 -19.70 -13.49
C VAL A 171 4.07 -20.10 -14.76
N THR A 172 4.26 -21.40 -14.95
CA THR A 172 4.66 -22.02 -16.24
C THR A 172 3.58 -23.01 -16.65
N ASP A 173 3.42 -23.22 -17.97
CA ASP A 173 2.57 -24.29 -18.50
C ASP A 173 3.24 -25.68 -18.35
N ALA A 174 2.56 -26.73 -18.81
CA ALA A 174 3.09 -28.09 -18.76
C ALA A 174 4.26 -28.34 -19.73
N ALA A 175 4.41 -27.52 -20.77
CA ALA A 175 5.52 -27.57 -21.71
C ALA A 175 6.78 -26.85 -21.17
N GLY A 176 6.65 -26.05 -20.11
CA GLY A 176 7.73 -25.30 -19.50
C GLY A 176 7.83 -23.83 -19.94
N ASN A 177 6.85 -23.32 -20.74
CA ASN A 177 6.84 -21.92 -21.12
C ASN A 177 6.38 -21.06 -19.94
N ALA A 178 7.16 -20.04 -19.59
CA ALA A 178 6.86 -19.18 -18.47
C ALA A 178 5.95 -18.01 -18.88
N ALA A 179 4.91 -17.73 -18.08
CA ALA A 179 4.16 -16.49 -18.19
C ALA A 179 5.02 -15.29 -17.78
N THR A 180 4.76 -14.13 -18.38
CA THR A 180 5.24 -12.87 -17.79
C THR A 180 4.57 -12.72 -16.43
N PRO A 181 5.33 -12.55 -15.30
CA PRO A 181 4.74 -12.42 -13.99
C PRO A 181 3.75 -11.27 -13.92
N ALA A 182 2.58 -11.52 -13.32
CA ALA A 182 1.63 -10.46 -13.00
C ALA A 182 2.03 -9.77 -11.71
N THR A 183 1.82 -8.45 -11.63
CA THR A 183 2.04 -7.66 -10.42
C THR A 183 0.81 -6.84 -10.09
N ARG A 184 0.54 -6.64 -8.78
CA ARG A 184 -0.54 -5.80 -8.28
C ARG A 184 -0.08 -5.04 -7.04
N PRO A 185 -0.16 -3.68 -7.02
CA PRO A 185 0.09 -2.91 -5.82
C PRO A 185 -1.07 -3.10 -4.83
N VAL A 186 -0.73 -3.18 -3.54
CA VAL A 186 -1.68 -3.20 -2.43
C VAL A 186 -1.10 -2.37 -1.28
N SER A 187 -1.95 -1.90 -0.35
CA SER A 187 -1.52 -1.16 0.85
C SER A 187 -2.28 -1.65 2.08
N THR A 188 -1.73 -1.37 3.26
CA THR A 188 -2.44 -1.48 4.54
C THR A 188 -3.04 -0.13 4.90
N VAL A 189 -4.15 -0.11 5.66
CA VAL A 189 -4.73 1.12 6.22
C VAL A 189 -3.80 1.64 7.30
N ASP A 190 -3.64 2.96 7.42
CA ASP A 190 -2.99 3.60 8.56
C ASP A 190 -4.06 3.99 9.59
N THR A 191 -3.99 3.38 10.78
CA THR A 191 -4.87 3.66 11.94
C THR A 191 -4.09 4.26 13.10
N THR A 192 -2.78 4.49 12.94
CA THR A 192 -1.88 4.94 13.99
C THR A 192 -2.01 6.44 14.22
N ALA A 193 -2.57 6.84 15.38
CA ALA A 193 -2.67 8.25 15.72
C ALA A 193 -1.28 8.89 15.89
N PRO A 194 -1.01 10.03 15.25
CA PRO A 194 0.25 10.75 15.38
C PRO A 194 0.36 11.46 16.74
N THR A 195 1.52 12.05 17.02
CA THR A 195 1.75 12.86 18.22
C THR A 195 2.17 14.29 17.87
N ILE A 196 1.84 15.24 18.77
CA ILE A 196 2.20 16.64 18.65
C ILE A 196 2.70 17.19 19.99
N SER A 197 3.63 18.13 19.96
CA SER A 197 4.13 18.84 21.13
C SER A 197 4.21 20.35 20.88
N ILE A 198 4.25 21.14 21.97
CA ILE A 198 4.48 22.58 21.94
C ILE A 198 5.79 22.86 22.66
N ALA A 199 6.70 23.58 22.01
CA ALA A 199 7.94 24.06 22.61
C ALA A 199 7.67 25.17 23.67
N VAL A 200 8.69 25.50 24.47
CA VAL A 200 8.64 26.64 25.39
C VAL A 200 8.32 27.91 24.60
N VAL A 201 7.34 28.66 25.07
CA VAL A 201 6.92 29.92 24.48
C VAL A 201 7.72 31.05 25.14
N ALA A 202 8.14 32.05 24.35
CA ALA A 202 8.83 33.25 24.90
C ALA A 202 10.11 32.95 25.74
N GLY A 203 10.63 31.69 25.66
CA GLY A 203 11.82 31.29 26.42
C GLY A 203 11.56 30.70 27.79
N ASP A 204 10.48 31.09 28.48
CA ASP A 204 10.14 30.68 29.85
C ASP A 204 8.63 30.49 30.11
N ASP A 205 7.79 30.59 29.08
CA ASP A 205 6.32 30.55 29.13
C ASP A 205 5.68 31.80 29.79
N VAL A 206 6.46 32.88 29.98
CA VAL A 206 6.00 34.19 30.44
C VAL A 206 6.25 35.20 29.32
N ILE A 207 5.21 35.84 28.84
CA ILE A 207 5.26 36.80 27.74
C ILE A 207 5.40 38.21 28.35
N ASP A 208 6.54 38.84 28.11
CA ASP A 208 6.79 40.21 28.57
C ASP A 208 6.63 41.25 27.42
N ASP A 209 6.63 42.56 27.77
CA ASP A 209 6.46 43.68 26.84
C ASP A 209 7.57 43.77 25.78
N ALA A 210 8.72 43.09 25.98
CA ALA A 210 9.83 43.15 25.03
C ALA A 210 9.64 42.15 23.87
N GLU A 211 8.86 41.10 24.07
CA GLU A 211 8.68 39.98 23.10
C GLU A 211 7.22 39.80 22.66
N ASP A 212 6.23 40.36 23.33
CA ASP A 212 4.80 40.21 23.07
C ASP A 212 4.38 40.55 21.63
N ASN A 213 5.09 41.47 20.98
CA ASN A 213 4.87 41.88 19.59
C ASN A 213 5.29 40.84 18.55
N SER A 214 6.08 39.82 18.92
CA SER A 214 6.66 38.88 17.96
C SER A 214 6.98 37.53 18.60
N VAL A 215 6.01 36.95 19.29
CA VAL A 215 6.13 35.60 19.86
C VAL A 215 6.21 34.55 18.79
N THR A 216 7.04 33.52 18.98
CA THR A 216 7.04 32.34 18.13
C THR A 216 6.35 31.16 18.83
N LEU A 217 5.27 30.66 18.24
CA LEU A 217 4.63 29.43 18.68
C LEU A 217 5.17 28.28 17.80
N SER A 218 5.75 27.25 18.41
CA SER A 218 6.39 26.15 17.68
C SER A 218 6.32 24.82 18.43
N GLY A 219 6.71 23.75 17.74
CA GLY A 219 6.75 22.43 18.34
C GLY A 219 7.18 21.34 17.35
N SER A 220 7.01 20.09 17.78
CA SER A 220 7.34 18.92 16.98
C SER A 220 6.14 18.00 16.80
N THR A 221 6.21 17.15 15.77
CA THR A 221 5.25 16.08 15.48
C THR A 221 5.98 14.77 15.28
N SER A 222 5.28 13.64 15.44
CA SER A 222 5.74 12.32 15.04
C SER A 222 4.57 11.56 14.43
N GLY A 223 4.81 10.85 13.30
CA GLY A 223 3.76 10.19 12.55
C GLY A 223 2.88 11.17 11.75
N VAL A 224 3.36 12.37 11.46
CA VAL A 224 2.66 13.37 10.63
C VAL A 224 3.51 13.67 9.40
N GLU A 225 2.92 13.57 8.21
CA GLU A 225 3.60 13.84 6.96
C GLU A 225 3.83 15.35 6.75
N ASN A 226 4.89 15.65 5.99
CA ASN A 226 5.15 17.02 5.56
C ASN A 226 3.97 17.56 4.74
N GLY A 227 3.58 18.79 5.02
CA GLY A 227 2.45 19.44 4.35
C GLY A 227 1.14 19.43 5.14
N GLN A 228 1.03 18.60 6.18
CA GLN A 228 -0.14 18.61 7.06
C GLN A 228 -0.21 19.92 7.87
N THR A 229 -1.43 20.34 8.20
CA THR A 229 -1.67 21.63 8.87
C THR A 229 -1.85 21.42 10.37
N VAL A 230 -1.00 22.09 11.17
CA VAL A 230 -1.18 22.26 12.61
C VAL A 230 -2.07 23.46 12.85
N SER A 231 -3.15 23.28 13.61
CA SER A 231 -4.01 24.38 14.10
C SER A 231 -3.60 24.72 15.52
N VAL A 232 -3.39 26.03 15.80
CA VAL A 232 -2.97 26.52 17.11
C VAL A 232 -3.97 27.57 17.61
N THR A 233 -4.37 27.43 18.87
CA THR A 233 -5.22 28.40 19.56
C THR A 233 -4.62 28.79 20.89
N LEU A 234 -4.80 30.06 21.30
CA LEU A 234 -4.56 30.56 22.64
C LEU A 234 -5.90 30.86 23.29
N VAL A 235 -6.14 30.29 24.47
CA VAL A 235 -7.44 30.36 25.17
C VAL A 235 -7.24 30.95 26.56
N ASN A 236 -8.09 31.89 26.97
CA ASN A 236 -8.09 32.43 28.32
C ASN A 236 -8.79 31.48 29.33
N PRO A 237 -8.70 31.70 30.66
CA PRO A 237 -9.34 30.85 31.66
C PRO A 237 -10.87 30.76 31.54
N GLY A 238 -11.50 31.73 30.90
CA GLY A 238 -12.94 31.73 30.62
C GLY A 238 -13.34 30.90 29.39
N GLY A 239 -12.37 30.29 28.71
CA GLY A 239 -12.61 29.46 27.52
C GLY A 239 -12.72 30.24 26.18
N ALA A 240 -12.47 31.55 26.19
CA ALA A 240 -12.49 32.35 24.98
C ALA A 240 -11.16 32.24 24.24
N VAL A 241 -11.23 32.02 22.91
CA VAL A 241 -10.05 32.03 22.02
C VAL A 241 -9.62 33.47 21.80
N VAL A 242 -8.41 33.81 22.20
CA VAL A 242 -7.79 35.15 22.07
C VAL A 242 -6.84 35.23 20.90
N TYR A 243 -6.33 34.09 20.42
CA TYR A 243 -5.54 33.97 19.20
C TYR A 243 -5.83 32.63 18.51
N SER A 244 -5.81 32.63 17.18
CA SER A 244 -5.84 31.41 16.36
C SER A 244 -4.93 31.57 15.14
N GLY A 245 -4.17 30.53 14.85
CA GLY A 245 -3.25 30.47 13.69
C GLY A 245 -3.01 29.05 13.22
N SER A 246 -2.25 28.92 12.16
CA SER A 246 -1.88 27.61 11.62
C SER A 246 -0.46 27.61 11.09
N ALA A 247 0.17 26.42 11.09
CA ALA A 247 1.47 26.18 10.52
C ALA A 247 1.43 24.89 9.68
N VAL A 248 2.37 24.75 8.74
CA VAL A 248 2.56 23.54 7.97
C VAL A 248 3.69 22.72 8.58
N VAL A 249 3.49 21.39 8.72
CA VAL A 249 4.53 20.47 9.19
C VAL A 249 5.64 20.35 8.14
N SER A 250 6.88 20.52 8.57
CA SER A 250 8.07 20.36 7.75
C SER A 250 9.20 19.77 8.59
N GLY A 251 9.74 18.60 8.17
CA GLY A 251 10.81 17.91 8.91
C GLY A 251 10.43 17.54 10.34
N SER A 252 9.18 17.09 10.56
CA SER A 252 8.61 16.76 11.89
C SER A 252 8.54 17.93 12.85
N ALA A 253 8.53 19.16 12.37
CA ALA A 253 8.41 20.39 13.16
C ALA A 253 7.35 21.32 12.57
N TRP A 254 6.83 22.21 13.40
CA TRP A 254 5.92 23.28 13.00
C TRP A 254 6.29 24.59 13.71
N SER A 255 6.00 25.74 13.10
CA SER A 255 6.31 27.06 13.65
C SER A 255 5.41 28.14 13.08
N ILE A 256 4.92 29.02 13.96
CA ILE A 256 4.21 30.27 13.63
C ILE A 256 5.05 31.40 14.21
N PRO A 257 5.92 32.03 13.45
CA PRO A 257 6.72 33.17 13.92
C PRO A 257 5.91 34.48 13.89
N GLY A 258 6.31 35.44 14.70
CA GLY A 258 5.79 36.80 14.65
C GLY A 258 4.34 36.93 15.10
N VAL A 259 3.90 36.14 16.08
CA VAL A 259 2.57 36.27 16.67
C VAL A 259 2.55 37.50 17.56
N ASP A 260 1.68 38.47 17.26
CA ASP A 260 1.46 39.66 18.05
C ASP A 260 0.43 39.37 19.14
N LEU A 261 0.87 39.42 20.41
CA LEU A 261 0.08 39.18 21.61
C LEU A 261 0.04 40.42 22.52
N SER A 262 0.51 41.59 22.04
CA SER A 262 0.59 42.85 22.79
C SER A 262 -0.76 43.42 23.29
N ALA A 263 -1.87 42.93 22.70
CA ALA A 263 -3.21 43.29 23.13
C ALA A 263 -3.74 42.44 24.31
N LEU A 264 -2.97 41.46 24.79
CA LEU A 264 -3.38 40.62 25.92
C LEU A 264 -3.23 41.42 27.25
N PRO A 265 -4.19 41.29 28.21
CA PRO A 265 -4.06 41.86 29.52
C PRO A 265 -2.82 41.42 30.29
N ASP A 266 -2.19 42.31 31.04
CA ASP A 266 -1.10 42.01 31.95
C ASP A 266 -1.54 41.08 33.10
N GLY A 267 -0.62 40.25 33.58
CA GLY A 267 -0.83 39.32 34.70
C GLY A 267 -1.85 38.21 34.42
N ALA A 268 -2.19 37.97 33.16
CA ALA A 268 -3.21 37.00 32.80
C ALA A 268 -2.59 35.64 32.45
N SER A 269 -3.37 34.56 32.63
CA SER A 269 -2.97 33.21 32.28
C SER A 269 -3.72 32.73 31.03
N TYR A 270 -3.06 31.94 30.22
CA TYR A 270 -3.61 31.38 28.96
C TYR A 270 -3.17 29.92 28.75
N THR A 271 -3.83 29.25 27.84
CA THR A 271 -3.44 27.92 27.39
C THR A 271 -3.27 27.92 25.86
N VAL A 272 -2.06 27.64 25.43
CA VAL A 272 -1.79 27.31 24.00
C VAL A 272 -2.25 25.88 23.77
N THR A 273 -3.04 25.64 22.71
CA THR A 273 -3.45 24.31 22.27
C THR A 273 -3.04 24.13 20.81
N ALA A 274 -2.37 23.02 20.50
CA ALA A 274 -2.00 22.65 19.13
C ALA A 274 -2.62 21.30 18.76
N SER A 275 -3.20 21.19 17.57
CA SER A 275 -3.83 19.98 17.03
C SER A 275 -3.41 19.75 15.59
N VAL A 276 -3.32 18.45 15.19
CA VAL A 276 -2.95 18.02 13.85
C VAL A 276 -3.55 16.64 13.59
N SER A 277 -3.78 16.31 12.31
CA SER A 277 -4.03 14.95 11.85
C SER A 277 -2.94 14.58 10.83
N ASP A 278 -2.67 13.27 10.68
CA ASP A 278 -1.83 12.74 9.62
C ASP A 278 -2.53 12.77 8.26
N ALA A 279 -1.90 12.24 7.22
CA ALA A 279 -2.47 12.17 5.87
C ALA A 279 -3.60 11.15 5.73
N ALA A 280 -3.63 10.13 6.60
CA ALA A 280 -4.72 9.15 6.67
C ALA A 280 -5.96 9.68 7.39
N GLY A 281 -5.82 10.80 8.12
CA GLY A 281 -6.90 11.44 8.87
C GLY A 281 -6.93 11.10 10.36
N ASN A 282 -5.95 10.32 10.88
CA ASN A 282 -5.88 10.02 12.31
C ASN A 282 -5.47 11.28 13.07
N ALA A 283 -6.27 11.66 14.07
CA ALA A 283 -6.03 12.87 14.86
C ALA A 283 -5.07 12.61 16.01
N ALA A 284 -4.06 13.47 16.17
CA ALA A 284 -3.26 13.52 17.39
C ALA A 284 -4.11 13.94 18.61
N THR A 285 -3.77 13.42 19.78
CA THR A 285 -4.23 14.05 21.03
C THR A 285 -3.67 15.46 21.06
N PRO A 286 -4.53 16.53 21.19
CA PRO A 286 -4.04 17.90 21.19
C PRO A 286 -3.02 18.14 22.30
N ALA A 287 -1.91 18.78 21.96
CA ALA A 287 -0.95 19.25 22.95
C ALA A 287 -1.43 20.56 23.57
N THR A 288 -1.20 20.71 24.87
CA THR A 288 -1.51 21.94 25.59
C THR A 288 -0.30 22.44 26.35
N ARG A 289 -0.15 23.79 26.44
CA ARG A 289 0.91 24.44 27.21
C ARG A 289 0.37 25.67 27.90
N PRO A 290 0.48 25.80 29.26
CA PRO A 290 0.14 27.00 29.97
C PRO A 290 1.18 28.08 29.68
N VAL A 291 0.72 29.33 29.52
CA VAL A 291 1.55 30.52 29.38
C VAL A 291 0.90 31.67 30.16
N SER A 292 1.67 32.70 30.53
CA SER A 292 1.15 33.89 31.21
C SER A 292 1.75 35.14 30.60
N THR A 293 1.06 36.27 30.76
CA THR A 293 1.65 37.59 30.56
C THR A 293 2.27 38.07 31.85
N ILE A 294 3.33 38.89 31.76
CA ILE A 294 3.90 39.52 32.95
C ILE A 294 2.94 40.58 33.49
N ASP A 295 2.88 40.78 34.82
CA ASP A 295 2.18 41.92 35.44
C ASP A 295 3.17 43.06 35.68
N THR A 296 3.00 44.14 34.92
CA THR A 296 3.81 45.37 35.02
C THR A 296 3.03 46.48 35.70
N THR A 297 1.78 46.22 36.10
CA THR A 297 0.89 47.23 36.69
C THR A 297 1.28 47.49 38.15
N ALA A 298 1.82 48.69 38.46
CA ALA A 298 2.17 49.05 39.80
C ALA A 298 0.92 49.15 40.69
N PRO A 299 0.93 48.53 41.88
CA PRO A 299 -0.18 48.65 42.79
C PRO A 299 -0.33 50.08 43.36
N THR A 300 -1.52 50.43 43.82
CA THR A 300 -1.79 51.67 44.44
C THR A 300 -2.13 51.48 45.91
N ILE A 301 -1.78 52.48 46.75
CA ILE A 301 -2.11 52.53 48.16
C ILE A 301 -2.63 53.94 48.53
N SER A 302 -3.60 54.00 49.36
CA SER A 302 -4.13 55.22 49.88
C SER A 302 -4.26 55.17 51.43
N ILE A 303 -4.22 56.32 52.09
CA ILE A 303 -4.51 56.46 53.52
C ILE A 303 -5.82 57.18 53.63
N ALA A 304 -6.73 56.68 54.46
CA ALA A 304 -7.99 57.36 54.78
C ALA A 304 -7.72 58.53 55.72
N VAL A 305 -8.71 59.41 55.82
CA VAL A 305 -8.68 60.51 56.78
C VAL A 305 -8.39 59.93 58.16
N VAL A 306 -7.38 60.49 58.80
CA VAL A 306 -6.95 60.14 60.17
C VAL A 306 -7.73 60.98 61.19
N ALA A 307 -8.16 60.35 62.27
CA ALA A 307 -8.86 61.07 63.39
C ALA A 307 -10.14 61.80 62.99
N GLY A 308 -10.65 61.54 61.73
CA GLY A 308 -11.87 62.14 61.21
C GLY A 308 -11.69 63.44 60.42
N ASP A 309 -10.63 64.20 60.65
CA ASP A 309 -10.34 65.50 60.02
C ASP A 309 -8.84 65.74 59.75
N ASP A 310 -7.98 64.71 59.94
CA ASP A 310 -6.51 64.75 59.84
C ASP A 310 -5.85 65.57 60.96
N VAL A 311 -6.59 65.90 62.09
CA VAL A 311 -6.10 66.54 63.26
C VAL A 311 -6.30 65.63 64.46
N ILE A 312 -5.23 65.27 65.17
CA ILE A 312 -5.28 64.45 66.38
C ILE A 312 -5.37 65.36 67.58
N ASP A 313 -6.53 65.42 68.31
CA ASP A 313 -6.74 66.19 69.53
C ASP A 313 -6.68 65.27 70.76
N ASP A 314 -6.72 65.89 71.97
CA ASP A 314 -6.61 65.20 73.26
C ASP A 314 -7.75 64.22 73.56
N ALA A 315 -8.85 64.21 72.76
CA ALA A 315 -9.96 63.29 72.93
C ALA A 315 -9.74 61.97 72.20
N GLU A 316 -8.94 61.96 71.13
CA GLU A 316 -8.74 60.80 70.25
C GLU A 316 -7.29 60.31 70.20
N ASP A 317 -6.31 61.06 70.76
CA ASP A 317 -4.87 60.73 70.74
C ASP A 317 -4.54 59.36 71.40
N ASN A 318 -5.40 58.89 72.30
CA ASN A 318 -5.21 57.59 72.97
C ASN A 318 -5.56 56.38 72.14
N SER A 319 -6.28 56.53 70.99
CA SER A 319 -6.73 55.41 70.17
C SER A 319 -7.08 55.85 68.73
N VAL A 320 -6.07 56.24 68.01
CA VAL A 320 -6.23 56.61 66.58
C VAL A 320 -6.22 55.33 65.71
N THR A 321 -7.17 55.20 64.77
CA THR A 321 -7.19 54.15 63.77
C THR A 321 -6.55 54.65 62.48
N LEU A 322 -5.51 53.98 62.05
CA LEU A 322 -4.92 54.20 60.74
C LEU A 322 -5.50 53.13 59.78
N SER A 323 -6.14 53.60 58.76
CA SER A 323 -6.74 52.71 57.72
C SER A 323 -6.50 53.28 56.32
N GLY A 324 -6.69 52.44 55.37
CA GLY A 324 -6.52 52.81 53.97
C GLY A 324 -7.03 51.70 53.04
N SER A 325 -6.79 51.87 51.75
CA SER A 325 -7.12 50.88 50.75
C SER A 325 -5.93 50.65 49.85
N THR A 326 -5.88 49.46 49.31
CA THR A 326 -4.93 49.07 48.26
C THR A 326 -5.70 48.62 47.06
N SER A 327 -5.10 48.74 45.84
CA SER A 327 -5.58 48.19 44.61
C SER A 327 -4.39 47.58 43.86
N GLY A 328 -4.58 46.38 43.23
CA GLY A 328 -3.50 45.67 42.53
C GLY A 328 -2.50 44.98 43.47
N VAL A 329 -2.89 44.69 44.74
CA VAL A 329 -2.06 43.94 45.71
C VAL A 329 -2.77 42.66 46.08
N GLU A 330 -2.06 41.52 46.01
CA GLU A 330 -2.57 40.22 46.39
C GLU A 330 -2.75 40.12 47.91
N ASN A 331 -3.72 39.31 48.33
CA ASN A 331 -3.95 39.07 49.77
C ASN A 331 -2.72 38.47 50.46
N GLY A 332 -2.29 39.09 51.57
CA GLY A 332 -1.16 38.60 52.36
C GLY A 332 0.18 39.27 52.06
N GLN A 333 0.23 40.25 51.16
CA GLN A 333 1.41 41.09 50.94
C GLN A 333 1.55 42.12 52.15
N VAL A 334 2.79 42.36 52.51
CA VAL A 334 3.15 43.30 53.65
C VAL A 334 3.99 44.47 53.16
#